data_ebe8cca348b42ef93af040931246ea87
#
_entry.id   ebe8cca348b42ef93af040931246ea87
#
_cell.length_a   1.000
_cell.length_b   1.000
_cell.length_c   1.000
_cell.angle_alpha   90.00
_cell.angle_beta   90.00
_cell.angle_gamma   90.00
#
_symmetry.space_group_name_H-M   'P 1'
#
loop_
_entity.id
_entity.type
_entity.pdbx_description
1 polymer ?
#
loop_
_entity_poly.entity_id
_entity_poly.type
_entity_poly.pdbx_seq_one_letter_code
_entity_poly.pdbx_strand_id
1 'polypeptide(L)'
;DDADPGHANVEEMTPRLRGLPALAGLRIDAVHGRMDQAEQDAAMQAFARGETDVLVATTVVEVGVDVPNATVMAILDADDFGLSTLHQLRGRVGRGPGAAVCLLATRLPDGHPSLRRLEVLAQEQDGMRIAQEDLAQRGVGDVLGAAQSGLASGLHHVDVIADAPLIAVAADAVAQVMAAGPGLSAHPALAAEVARWEAEHLTAADYLEKG
;
A
#
# COMPACT_ATOMS: atom_id res chain seq x y z
N ASP A 1 -14.30 10.10 13.11
CA ASP A 1 -13.30 9.06 13.36
C ASP A 1 -13.60 8.43 14.71
N ASP A 2 -14.53 7.48 14.72
CA ASP A 2 -14.70 6.57 15.84
C ASP A 2 -13.53 5.60 15.78
N ALA A 3 -12.49 5.86 16.58
CA ALA A 3 -11.39 4.93 16.75
C ALA A 3 -12.00 3.62 17.27
N ASP A 4 -11.87 2.56 16.48
CA ASP A 4 -12.21 1.21 16.94
C ASP A 4 -11.47 0.98 18.28
N PRO A 5 -12.15 0.66 19.38
CA PRO A 5 -11.55 0.56 20.72
C PRO A 5 -10.42 -0.48 20.83
N GLY A 6 -10.07 -1.12 19.73
CA GLY A 6 -8.96 -2.07 19.61
C GLY A 6 -7.66 -1.53 19.03
N HIS A 7 -7.67 -0.42 18.26
CA HIS A 7 -6.47 0.05 17.53
C HIS A 7 -5.66 1.09 18.30
N ALA A 8 -4.35 1.11 18.05
CA ALA A 8 -3.46 2.10 18.66
C ALA A 8 -3.76 3.51 18.11
N ASN A 9 -4.05 4.46 18.99
CA ASN A 9 -4.20 5.85 18.60
C ASN A 9 -3.12 6.74 19.25
N VAL A 10 -2.78 7.84 18.59
CA VAL A 10 -1.71 8.73 19.02
C VAL A 10 -2.00 9.40 20.36
N GLU A 11 -3.26 9.75 20.63
CA GLU A 11 -3.66 10.45 21.86
C GLU A 11 -3.55 9.58 23.09
N GLU A 12 -3.81 8.28 22.96
CA GLU A 12 -3.64 7.33 24.05
C GLU A 12 -2.20 6.83 24.18
N MET A 13 -1.54 6.61 23.04
CA MET A 13 -0.21 6.04 23.02
C MET A 13 0.85 7.02 23.55
N THR A 14 0.74 8.31 23.21
CA THR A 14 1.71 9.32 23.65
C THR A 14 1.83 9.43 25.17
N PRO A 15 0.75 9.57 25.95
CA PRO A 15 0.87 9.59 27.42
C PRO A 15 1.31 8.25 28.00
N ARG A 16 0.94 7.12 27.40
CA ARG A 16 1.43 5.79 27.83
C ARG A 16 2.95 5.67 27.66
N LEU A 17 3.49 6.10 26.53
CA LEU A 17 4.94 6.07 26.29
C LEU A 17 5.69 7.01 27.26
N ARG A 18 5.15 8.22 27.51
CA ARG A 18 5.72 9.14 28.49
C ARG A 18 5.75 8.57 29.92
N GLY A 19 4.82 7.68 30.24
CA GLY A 19 4.74 7.00 31.53
C GLY A 19 5.65 5.78 31.68
N LEU A 20 6.31 5.32 30.61
CA LEU A 20 7.16 4.14 30.67
C LEU A 20 8.53 4.48 31.31
N PRO A 21 8.95 3.76 32.38
CA PRO A 21 10.26 3.99 33.00
C PRO A 21 11.44 3.84 32.03
N ALA A 22 11.31 2.94 31.04
CA ALA A 22 12.33 2.71 30.03
C ALA A 22 12.56 3.92 29.09
N LEU A 23 11.58 4.81 28.97
CA LEU A 23 11.62 6.01 28.14
C LEU A 23 11.75 7.28 28.99
N ALA A 24 12.00 7.16 30.30
CA ALA A 24 12.13 8.28 31.20
C ALA A 24 13.31 9.18 30.76
N GLY A 25 13.04 10.47 30.62
CA GLY A 25 14.03 11.46 30.16
C GLY A 25 14.08 11.66 28.65
N LEU A 26 13.37 10.86 27.84
CA LEU A 26 13.21 11.12 26.42
C LEU A 26 12.10 12.15 26.17
N ARG A 27 12.34 13.00 25.20
CA ARG A 27 11.35 14.01 24.72
C ARG A 27 10.46 13.32 23.70
N ILE A 28 9.18 13.18 24.04
CA ILE A 28 8.19 12.46 23.25
C ILE A 28 7.14 13.45 22.76
N ASP A 29 7.01 13.63 21.46
CA ASP A 29 6.02 14.44 20.79
C ASP A 29 5.08 13.61 19.92
N ALA A 30 3.98 14.24 19.51
CA ALA A 30 2.94 13.62 18.73
C ALA A 30 2.63 14.42 17.46
N VAL A 31 2.29 13.75 16.36
CA VAL A 31 1.77 14.35 15.12
C VAL A 31 0.57 13.54 14.63
N HIS A 32 -0.55 14.23 14.39
CA HIS A 32 -1.78 13.61 13.90
C HIS A 32 -2.61 14.57 13.04
N GLY A 33 -3.54 14.04 12.26
CA GLY A 33 -4.32 14.81 11.28
C GLY A 33 -5.26 15.88 11.85
N ARG A 34 -5.47 15.94 13.19
CA ARG A 34 -6.26 17.00 13.83
C ARG A 34 -5.44 18.26 14.19
N MET A 35 -4.12 18.18 14.11
CA MET A 35 -3.24 19.34 14.26
C MET A 35 -3.29 20.19 13.00
N ASP A 36 -3.11 21.49 13.14
CA ASP A 36 -2.94 22.33 11.96
C ASP A 36 -1.58 22.10 11.29
N GLN A 37 -1.43 22.55 10.05
CA GLN A 37 -0.22 22.30 9.26
C GLN A 37 1.04 22.90 9.92
N ALA A 38 0.91 24.04 10.56
CA ALA A 38 2.04 24.72 11.21
C ALA A 38 2.51 23.95 12.45
N GLU A 39 1.58 23.37 13.22
CA GLU A 39 1.89 22.51 14.37
C GLU A 39 2.56 21.20 13.91
N GLN A 40 2.05 20.56 12.84
CA GLN A 40 2.64 19.37 12.27
C GLN A 40 4.07 19.64 11.80
N ASP A 41 4.26 20.74 11.04
CA ASP A 41 5.57 21.12 10.52
C ASP A 41 6.56 21.42 11.65
N ALA A 42 6.11 22.11 12.70
CA ALA A 42 6.95 22.41 13.86
C ALA A 42 7.41 21.15 14.60
N ALA A 43 6.51 20.19 14.84
CA ALA A 43 6.83 18.94 15.50
C ALA A 43 7.80 18.08 14.65
N MET A 44 7.57 18.00 13.34
CA MET A 44 8.46 17.31 12.40
C MET A 44 9.85 17.94 12.35
N GLN A 45 9.94 19.26 12.33
CA GLN A 45 11.22 19.97 12.35
C GLN A 45 11.96 19.79 13.68
N ALA A 46 11.25 19.80 14.81
CA ALA A 46 11.83 19.54 16.13
C ALA A 46 12.45 18.13 16.17
N PHE A 47 11.73 17.14 15.63
CA PHE A 47 12.24 15.78 15.52
C PHE A 47 13.45 15.68 14.58
N ALA A 48 13.41 16.34 13.42
CA ALA A 48 14.53 16.36 12.48
C ALA A 48 15.80 17.03 13.05
N ARG A 49 15.63 18.05 13.92
CA ARG A 49 16.76 18.71 14.64
C ARG A 49 17.23 17.94 15.87
N GLY A 50 16.60 16.82 16.22
CA GLY A 50 16.91 16.04 17.43
C GLY A 50 16.47 16.77 18.72
N GLU A 51 15.52 17.68 18.65
CA GLU A 51 14.89 18.32 19.80
C GLU A 51 13.81 17.41 20.41
N THR A 52 13.29 16.46 19.64
CA THR A 52 12.41 15.39 20.03
C THR A 52 13.13 14.05 19.82
N ASP A 53 13.05 13.14 20.77
CA ASP A 53 13.73 11.83 20.73
C ASP A 53 12.78 10.73 20.19
N VAL A 54 11.48 10.85 20.46
CA VAL A 54 10.45 9.93 19.99
C VAL A 54 9.29 10.72 19.41
N LEU A 55 8.94 10.43 18.17
CA LEU A 55 7.76 11.00 17.51
C LEU A 55 6.67 9.93 17.37
N VAL A 56 5.51 10.18 17.95
CA VAL A 56 4.32 9.33 17.81
C VAL A 56 3.43 9.93 16.73
N ALA A 57 3.18 9.19 15.66
CA ALA A 57 2.48 9.74 14.50
C ALA A 57 1.41 8.80 13.96
N THR A 58 0.36 9.36 13.36
CA THR A 58 -0.53 8.65 12.46
C THR A 58 0.10 8.55 11.07
N THR A 59 -0.54 7.85 10.13
CA THR A 59 -0.11 7.71 8.73
C THR A 59 0.03 9.03 7.97
N VAL A 60 -0.45 10.15 8.51
CA VAL A 60 -0.28 11.50 7.93
C VAL A 60 1.20 11.84 7.66
N VAL A 61 2.13 11.19 8.35
CA VAL A 61 3.59 11.33 8.14
C VAL A 61 4.08 10.66 6.84
N GLU A 62 3.22 10.01 6.07
CA GLU A 62 3.57 9.47 4.74
C GLU A 62 4.03 10.54 3.76
N VAL A 63 3.65 11.81 3.95
CA VAL A 63 3.87 12.87 2.98
C VAL A 63 5.10 13.72 3.34
N GLY A 64 6.24 13.39 2.69
CA GLY A 64 7.20 14.42 2.31
C GLY A 64 8.33 14.77 3.28
N VAL A 65 8.42 14.27 4.50
CA VAL A 65 9.53 14.62 5.40
C VAL A 65 10.48 13.44 5.59
N ASP A 66 11.67 13.56 5.00
CA ASP A 66 12.77 12.67 5.31
C ASP A 66 13.35 13.03 6.68
N VAL A 67 13.48 12.03 7.55
CA VAL A 67 14.14 12.21 8.85
C VAL A 67 15.42 11.39 8.89
N PRO A 68 16.56 11.93 8.42
CA PRO A 68 17.81 11.18 8.25
C PRO A 68 18.37 10.61 9.56
N ASN A 69 18.02 11.21 10.69
CA ASN A 69 18.45 10.79 12.03
C ASN A 69 17.52 9.76 12.70
N ALA A 70 16.39 9.41 12.08
CA ALA A 70 15.56 8.35 12.60
C ALA A 70 16.19 6.98 12.32
N THR A 71 16.53 6.27 13.39
CA THR A 71 17.18 4.94 13.35
C THR A 71 16.23 3.81 13.71
N VAL A 72 15.12 4.11 14.37
CA VAL A 72 14.12 3.12 14.77
C VAL A 72 12.73 3.59 14.31
N MET A 73 12.00 2.67 13.71
CA MET A 73 10.58 2.83 13.44
C MET A 73 9.81 1.67 14.05
N ALA A 74 8.72 1.94 14.74
CA ALA A 74 7.78 0.92 15.20
C ALA A 74 6.41 1.20 14.57
N ILE A 75 5.90 0.25 13.80
CA ILE A 75 4.59 0.32 13.18
C ILE A 75 3.66 -0.57 14.01
N LEU A 76 2.70 0.04 14.68
CA LEU A 76 1.70 -0.65 15.48
C LEU A 76 0.52 -1.04 14.59
N ASP A 77 -0.15 -2.16 14.94
CA ASP A 77 -1.24 -2.74 14.17
C ASP A 77 -0.84 -2.87 12.66
N ALA A 78 0.37 -3.40 12.43
CA ALA A 78 1.00 -3.46 11.11
C ALA A 78 0.20 -4.30 10.10
N ASP A 79 -0.65 -5.19 10.59
CA ASP A 79 -1.53 -6.04 9.78
C ASP A 79 -2.69 -5.26 9.13
N ASP A 80 -2.97 -4.03 9.56
CA ASP A 80 -3.97 -3.17 8.93
C ASP A 80 -3.44 -2.46 7.67
N PHE A 81 -2.12 -2.44 7.49
CA PHE A 81 -1.50 -1.75 6.37
C PHE A 81 -1.24 -2.68 5.18
N GLY A 82 -1.36 -2.14 3.97
CA GLY A 82 -0.89 -2.81 2.76
C GLY A 82 0.64 -2.91 2.70
N LEU A 83 1.16 -3.90 1.98
CA LEU A 83 2.61 -4.11 1.82
C LEU A 83 3.31 -2.89 1.24
N SER A 84 2.70 -2.21 0.27
CA SER A 84 3.22 -0.99 -0.34
C SER A 84 3.41 0.13 0.69
N THR A 85 2.41 0.38 1.53
CA THR A 85 2.48 1.38 2.62
C THR A 85 3.56 1.02 3.63
N LEU A 86 3.61 -0.23 4.09
CA LEU A 86 4.64 -0.69 5.03
C LEU A 86 6.04 -0.57 4.44
N HIS A 87 6.21 -0.86 3.15
CA HIS A 87 7.50 -0.70 2.47
C HIS A 87 7.92 0.77 2.39
N GLN A 88 6.99 1.68 2.08
CA GLN A 88 7.25 3.13 2.08
C GLN A 88 7.64 3.64 3.46
N LEU A 89 6.90 3.23 4.52
CA LEU A 89 7.21 3.58 5.89
C LEU A 89 8.59 3.06 6.29
N ARG A 90 8.91 1.79 6.04
CA ARG A 90 10.24 1.22 6.29
C ARG A 90 11.35 2.03 5.60
N GLY A 91 11.11 2.50 4.39
CA GLY A 91 12.06 3.32 3.62
C GLY A 91 12.29 4.73 4.18
N ARG A 92 11.53 5.16 5.19
CA ARG A 92 11.72 6.47 5.85
C ARG A 92 12.81 6.46 6.92
N VAL A 93 13.23 5.30 7.41
CA VAL A 93 14.31 5.15 8.37
C VAL A 93 15.55 4.55 7.71
N GLY A 94 16.73 4.80 8.28
CA GLY A 94 17.99 4.19 7.80
C GLY A 94 18.63 4.91 6.62
N ARG A 95 18.28 6.16 6.35
CA ARG A 95 18.97 6.97 5.33
C ARG A 95 20.27 7.61 5.84
N GLY A 96 20.55 7.49 7.14
CA GLY A 96 21.79 7.91 7.75
C GLY A 96 22.85 6.80 7.76
N PRO A 97 24.07 7.10 8.24
CA PRO A 97 25.19 6.15 8.25
C PRO A 97 25.06 5.04 9.31
N GLY A 98 24.03 5.04 10.14
CA GLY A 98 23.81 4.06 11.20
C GLY A 98 22.91 2.90 10.77
N ALA A 99 22.96 1.80 11.53
CA ALA A 99 22.00 0.72 11.38
C ALA A 99 20.60 1.20 11.75
N ALA A 100 19.61 0.83 10.96
CA ALA A 100 18.21 1.15 11.23
C ALA A 100 17.39 -0.11 11.45
N VAL A 101 16.37 0.01 12.30
CA VAL A 101 15.45 -1.08 12.63
C VAL A 101 14.03 -0.61 12.39
N CYS A 102 13.26 -1.44 11.67
CA CYS A 102 11.82 -1.27 11.53
C CYS A 102 11.12 -2.45 12.23
N LEU A 103 10.32 -2.15 13.24
CA LEU A 103 9.57 -3.12 14.01
C LEU A 103 8.12 -3.12 13.51
N LEU A 104 7.62 -4.29 13.14
CA LEU A 104 6.22 -4.50 12.77
C LEU A 104 5.52 -5.17 13.94
N ALA A 105 4.63 -4.46 14.61
CA ALA A 105 3.86 -4.97 15.74
C ALA A 105 2.42 -5.28 15.31
N THR A 106 1.93 -6.44 15.72
CA THR A 106 0.56 -6.90 15.45
C THR A 106 0.01 -7.60 16.69
N ARG A 107 -1.31 -7.67 16.80
CA ARG A 107 -2.04 -8.43 17.83
C ARG A 107 -2.54 -9.78 17.33
N LEU A 108 -2.31 -10.08 16.05
CA LEU A 108 -2.72 -11.35 15.47
C LEU A 108 -1.97 -12.52 16.12
N PRO A 109 -2.65 -13.63 16.38
CA PRO A 109 -2.00 -14.82 16.92
C PRO A 109 -1.04 -15.44 15.89
N ASP A 110 -0.04 -16.15 16.40
CA ASP A 110 0.91 -16.90 15.56
C ASP A 110 0.18 -17.81 14.57
N GLY A 111 0.65 -17.82 13.33
CA GLY A 111 0.05 -18.63 12.25
C GLY A 111 -1.17 -18.00 11.58
N HIS A 112 -1.58 -16.78 11.96
CA HIS A 112 -2.65 -16.09 11.24
C HIS A 112 -2.23 -15.80 9.80
N PRO A 113 -3.10 -16.04 8.77
CA PRO A 113 -2.73 -15.87 7.36
C PRO A 113 -2.19 -14.48 7.00
N SER A 114 -2.70 -13.43 7.64
CA SER A 114 -2.25 -12.05 7.40
C SER A 114 -0.80 -11.79 7.85
N LEU A 115 -0.23 -12.62 8.75
CA LEU A 115 1.17 -12.49 9.18
C LEU A 115 2.15 -12.74 8.04
N ARG A 116 1.78 -13.54 7.04
CA ARG A 116 2.63 -13.81 5.88
C ARG A 116 3.08 -12.52 5.18
N ARG A 117 2.23 -11.50 5.11
CA ARG A 117 2.59 -10.19 4.54
C ARG A 117 3.70 -9.51 5.34
N LEU A 118 3.58 -9.55 6.65
CA LEU A 118 4.57 -8.94 7.55
C LEU A 118 5.90 -9.70 7.49
N GLU A 119 5.85 -11.02 7.40
CA GLU A 119 7.04 -11.88 7.24
C GLU A 119 7.77 -11.59 5.93
N VAL A 120 7.04 -11.46 4.82
CA VAL A 120 7.62 -11.08 3.52
C VAL A 120 8.35 -9.74 3.64
N LEU A 121 7.72 -8.73 4.23
CA LEU A 121 8.35 -7.43 4.39
C LEU A 121 9.57 -7.46 5.33
N ALA A 122 9.54 -8.31 6.36
CA ALA A 122 10.66 -8.45 7.29
C ALA A 122 11.90 -9.10 6.64
N GLN A 123 11.69 -10.00 5.67
CA GLN A 123 12.76 -10.78 5.02
C GLN A 123 13.23 -10.17 3.70
N GLU A 124 12.34 -9.49 2.97
CA GLU A 124 12.62 -8.99 1.63
C GLU A 124 12.98 -7.50 1.65
N GLN A 125 14.05 -7.15 0.95
CA GLN A 125 14.49 -5.75 0.81
C GLN A 125 14.23 -5.19 -0.59
N ASP A 126 14.02 -6.06 -1.58
CA ASP A 126 13.75 -5.66 -2.96
C ASP A 126 12.29 -5.19 -3.09
N GLY A 127 12.11 -3.90 -3.36
CA GLY A 127 10.79 -3.29 -3.55
C GLY A 127 9.99 -3.90 -4.69
N MET A 128 10.65 -4.40 -5.75
CA MET A 128 9.98 -5.06 -6.87
C MET A 128 9.37 -6.40 -6.43
N ARG A 129 10.11 -7.18 -5.64
CA ARG A 129 9.62 -8.45 -5.08
C ARG A 129 8.47 -8.23 -4.10
N ILE A 130 8.56 -7.19 -3.26
CA ILE A 130 7.47 -6.81 -2.36
C ILE A 130 6.22 -6.43 -3.14
N ALA A 131 6.37 -5.66 -4.24
CA ALA A 131 5.25 -5.30 -5.10
C ALA A 131 4.63 -6.52 -5.80
N GLN A 132 5.44 -7.48 -6.25
CA GLN A 132 4.95 -8.72 -6.84
C GLN A 132 4.17 -9.57 -5.82
N GLU A 133 4.65 -9.64 -4.58
CA GLU A 133 3.95 -10.35 -3.49
C GLU A 133 2.64 -9.65 -3.08
N ASP A 134 2.64 -8.30 -3.03
CA ASP A 134 1.42 -7.53 -2.77
C ASP A 134 0.37 -7.79 -3.85
N LEU A 135 0.79 -7.80 -5.11
CA LEU A 135 -0.06 -8.13 -6.25
C LEU A 135 -0.61 -9.56 -6.18
N ALA A 136 0.24 -10.53 -5.83
CA ALA A 136 -0.17 -11.93 -5.69
C ALA A 136 -1.21 -12.14 -4.59
N GLN A 137 -1.09 -11.40 -3.48
CA GLN A 137 -1.99 -11.53 -2.33
C GLN A 137 -3.32 -10.79 -2.51
N ARG A 138 -3.31 -9.63 -3.18
CA ARG A 138 -4.54 -8.87 -3.47
C ARG A 138 -5.41 -9.52 -4.53
N GLY A 139 -4.81 -10.38 -5.36
CA GLY A 139 -5.45 -10.87 -6.57
C GLY A 139 -5.58 -9.78 -7.64
N VAL A 140 -5.71 -10.21 -8.87
CA VAL A 140 -5.71 -9.34 -10.05
C VAL A 140 -6.90 -8.37 -10.09
N GLY A 141 -8.01 -8.72 -9.44
CA GLY A 141 -9.23 -7.92 -9.41
C GLY A 141 -9.07 -6.54 -8.76
N ASP A 142 -8.21 -6.45 -7.76
CA ASP A 142 -8.01 -5.21 -6.99
C ASP A 142 -7.08 -4.22 -7.70
N VAL A 143 -6.15 -4.72 -8.51
CA VAL A 143 -5.16 -3.88 -9.22
C VAL A 143 -5.78 -3.16 -10.42
N LEU A 144 -6.81 -3.73 -11.03
CA LEU A 144 -7.51 -3.15 -12.19
C LEU A 144 -8.68 -2.23 -11.80
N GLY A 145 -8.82 -1.90 -10.50
CA GLY A 145 -9.88 -1.02 -10.02
C GLY A 145 -11.28 -1.66 -10.01
N ALA A 146 -11.37 -2.96 -10.30
CA ALA A 146 -12.64 -3.67 -10.35
C ALA A 146 -13.28 -3.83 -8.96
N ALA A 147 -12.48 -3.80 -7.88
CA ALA A 147 -12.99 -3.91 -6.51
C ALA A 147 -13.80 -2.69 -6.05
N GLN A 148 -13.53 -1.50 -6.58
CA GLN A 148 -14.32 -0.30 -6.27
C GLN A 148 -15.71 -0.32 -6.89
N SER A 149 -15.95 -1.14 -7.92
CA SER A 149 -17.23 -1.24 -8.63
C SER A 149 -17.97 -2.56 -8.41
N GLY A 150 -17.44 -3.48 -7.59
CA GLY A 150 -18.09 -4.79 -7.35
C GLY A 150 -18.13 -5.72 -8.57
N LEU A 151 -17.43 -5.36 -9.64
CA LEU A 151 -17.35 -6.15 -10.86
C LEU A 151 -16.15 -7.10 -10.75
N ALA A 152 -16.41 -8.40 -10.83
CA ALA A 152 -15.36 -9.40 -11.03
C ALA A 152 -14.53 -9.02 -12.28
N SER A 153 -13.21 -9.21 -12.21
CA SER A 153 -12.33 -9.03 -13.37
C SER A 153 -12.96 -9.69 -14.60
N GLY A 154 -13.15 -8.95 -15.69
CA GLY A 154 -13.68 -9.50 -16.95
C GLY A 154 -12.75 -10.55 -17.60
N LEU A 155 -11.61 -10.84 -16.99
CA LEU A 155 -10.66 -11.86 -17.42
C LEU A 155 -10.95 -13.16 -16.67
N HIS A 156 -11.93 -13.94 -17.16
CA HIS A 156 -12.38 -15.18 -16.51
C HIS A 156 -11.33 -16.31 -16.53
N HIS A 157 -10.29 -16.23 -17.35
CA HIS A 157 -9.36 -17.35 -17.61
C HIS A 157 -7.89 -16.95 -17.57
N VAL A 158 -7.54 -15.74 -17.11
CA VAL A 158 -6.17 -15.25 -17.08
C VAL A 158 -5.78 -14.88 -15.65
N ASP A 159 -4.73 -15.50 -15.14
CA ASP A 159 -4.01 -15.07 -13.96
C ASP A 159 -2.87 -14.14 -14.40
N VAL A 160 -3.00 -12.83 -14.12
CA VAL A 160 -2.05 -11.80 -14.59
C VAL A 160 -0.62 -12.05 -14.12
N ILE A 161 -0.44 -12.79 -13.02
CA ILE A 161 0.89 -13.11 -12.47
C ILE A 161 1.42 -14.39 -13.10
N ALA A 162 0.62 -15.46 -13.03
CA ALA A 162 1.01 -16.75 -13.59
C ALA A 162 1.14 -16.70 -15.12
N ASP A 163 0.27 -15.92 -15.78
CA ASP A 163 0.21 -15.79 -17.22
C ASP A 163 0.91 -14.52 -17.77
N ALA A 164 1.73 -13.83 -16.97
CA ALA A 164 2.47 -12.64 -17.40
C ALA A 164 3.24 -12.84 -18.73
N PRO A 165 3.90 -14.00 -19.00
CA PRO A 165 4.50 -14.27 -20.30
C PRO A 165 3.49 -14.33 -21.44
N LEU A 166 2.29 -14.86 -21.19
CA LEU A 166 1.19 -14.93 -22.18
C LEU A 166 0.64 -13.54 -22.50
N ILE A 167 0.57 -12.64 -21.51
CA ILE A 167 0.12 -11.26 -21.70
C ILE A 167 1.07 -10.51 -22.65
N ALA A 168 2.38 -10.72 -22.51
CA ALA A 168 3.36 -10.14 -23.42
C ALA A 168 3.17 -10.65 -24.86
N VAL A 169 3.00 -11.95 -25.05
CA VAL A 169 2.74 -12.58 -26.36
C VAL A 169 1.42 -12.06 -26.95
N ALA A 170 0.39 -11.92 -26.14
CA ALA A 170 -0.91 -11.38 -26.55
C ALA A 170 -0.80 -9.90 -27.00
N ALA A 171 -0.04 -9.08 -26.29
CA ALA A 171 0.22 -7.68 -26.67
C ALA A 171 0.90 -7.59 -28.03
N ASP A 172 1.91 -8.41 -28.29
CA ASP A 172 2.60 -8.47 -29.59
C ASP A 172 1.66 -8.94 -30.71
N ALA A 173 0.82 -9.94 -30.45
CA ALA A 173 -0.17 -10.41 -31.40
C ALA A 173 -1.22 -9.34 -31.73
N VAL A 174 -1.70 -8.60 -30.74
CA VAL A 174 -2.61 -7.47 -30.93
C VAL A 174 -1.95 -6.39 -31.80
N ALA A 175 -0.69 -6.05 -31.54
CA ALA A 175 0.04 -5.07 -32.33
C ALA A 175 0.13 -5.49 -33.81
N GLN A 176 0.37 -6.77 -34.09
CA GLN A 176 0.41 -7.32 -35.46
C GLN A 176 -0.97 -7.28 -36.15
N VAL A 177 -2.03 -7.68 -35.44
CA VAL A 177 -3.41 -7.65 -35.95
C VAL A 177 -3.86 -6.21 -36.25
N MET A 178 -3.56 -5.28 -35.36
CA MET A 178 -3.91 -3.85 -35.55
C MET A 178 -3.11 -3.20 -36.69
N ALA A 179 -1.86 -3.60 -36.90
CA ALA A 179 -1.05 -3.15 -38.01
C ALA A 179 -1.58 -3.64 -39.39
N ALA A 180 -2.23 -4.80 -39.39
CA ALA A 180 -2.84 -5.36 -40.62
C ALA A 180 -4.19 -4.69 -40.97
N GLY A 181 -4.86 -4.05 -39.99
CA GLY A 181 -6.08 -3.27 -40.22
C GLY A 181 -6.85 -2.99 -38.92
N PRO A 182 -7.00 -1.72 -38.54
CA PRO A 182 -7.57 -1.34 -37.24
C PRO A 182 -9.07 -1.72 -37.08
N GLY A 183 -9.78 -2.09 -38.16
CA GLY A 183 -11.18 -2.50 -38.11
C GLY A 183 -11.41 -3.99 -37.97
N LEU A 184 -10.36 -4.80 -37.71
CA LEU A 184 -10.42 -6.26 -37.56
C LEU A 184 -11.09 -7.00 -38.74
N SER A 185 -11.18 -6.35 -39.90
CA SER A 185 -11.88 -6.90 -41.10
C SER A 185 -11.25 -8.21 -41.62
N ALA A 186 -9.95 -8.39 -41.38
CA ALA A 186 -9.23 -9.61 -41.72
C ALA A 186 -9.46 -10.75 -40.67
N HIS A 187 -10.07 -10.46 -39.54
CA HIS A 187 -10.26 -11.39 -38.42
C HIS A 187 -11.69 -11.36 -37.89
N PRO A 188 -12.69 -11.82 -38.70
CA PRO A 188 -14.11 -11.66 -38.38
C PRO A 188 -14.55 -12.37 -37.09
N ALA A 189 -13.92 -13.49 -36.74
CA ALA A 189 -14.18 -14.18 -35.48
C ALA A 189 -13.73 -13.35 -34.26
N LEU A 190 -12.57 -12.72 -34.35
CA LEU A 190 -12.06 -11.85 -33.29
C LEU A 190 -12.91 -10.58 -33.18
N ALA A 191 -13.31 -9.98 -34.31
CA ALA A 191 -14.22 -8.83 -34.33
C ALA A 191 -15.56 -9.12 -33.64
N ALA A 192 -16.15 -10.29 -33.88
CA ALA A 192 -17.38 -10.72 -33.23
C ALA A 192 -17.22 -10.92 -31.72
N GLU A 193 -16.07 -11.45 -31.28
CA GLU A 193 -15.77 -11.65 -29.88
C GLU A 193 -15.55 -10.31 -29.14
N VAL A 194 -14.83 -9.38 -29.73
CA VAL A 194 -14.61 -8.04 -29.21
C VAL A 194 -15.97 -7.30 -29.08
N ALA A 195 -16.81 -7.36 -30.11
CA ALA A 195 -18.11 -6.73 -30.08
C ALA A 195 -19.02 -7.30 -28.99
N ARG A 196 -18.97 -8.63 -28.76
CA ARG A 196 -19.70 -9.28 -27.67
C ARG A 196 -19.21 -8.81 -26.31
N TRP A 197 -17.90 -8.77 -26.11
CA TRP A 197 -17.28 -8.32 -24.88
C TRP A 197 -17.62 -6.85 -24.58
N GLU A 198 -17.54 -5.98 -25.59
CA GLU A 198 -17.92 -4.57 -25.48
C GLU A 198 -19.41 -4.41 -25.09
N ALA A 199 -20.30 -5.17 -25.71
CA ALA A 199 -21.72 -5.12 -25.37
C ALA A 199 -22.02 -5.56 -23.93
N GLU A 200 -21.30 -6.54 -23.40
CA GLU A 200 -21.42 -7.00 -22.03
C GLU A 200 -20.89 -5.99 -21.00
N HIS A 201 -19.81 -5.26 -21.34
CA HIS A 201 -19.11 -4.38 -20.39
C HIS A 201 -19.54 -2.91 -20.50
N LEU A 202 -19.94 -2.43 -21.68
CA LEU A 202 -20.49 -1.07 -21.87
C LEU A 202 -21.84 -0.90 -21.18
N THR A 203 -22.66 -1.94 -21.12
CA THR A 203 -23.91 -1.91 -20.35
C THR A 203 -23.69 -1.75 -18.86
N ALA A 204 -22.58 -2.21 -18.31
CA ALA A 204 -22.24 -2.03 -16.89
C ALA A 204 -21.70 -0.61 -16.60
N ALA A 205 -20.94 -0.02 -17.51
CA ALA A 205 -20.40 1.34 -17.36
C ALA A 205 -21.50 2.41 -17.49
N ASP A 206 -22.47 2.23 -18.38
CA ASP A 206 -23.58 3.16 -18.61
C ASP A 206 -24.54 3.26 -17.40
N TYR A 207 -24.59 2.23 -16.55
CA TYR A 207 -25.33 2.26 -15.28
C TYR A 207 -24.65 3.09 -14.18
N LEU A 208 -23.32 3.28 -14.25
CA LEU A 208 -22.57 4.03 -13.25
C LEU A 208 -22.55 5.54 -13.52
N GLU A 209 -22.78 5.99 -14.76
CA GLU A 209 -22.88 7.43 -15.09
C GLU A 209 -24.28 8.04 -14.84
N LYS A 210 -25.28 7.22 -14.54
CA LYS A 210 -26.69 7.65 -14.36
C LYS A 210 -27.21 7.51 -12.93
N GLY A 211 -26.35 7.22 -11.93
CA GLY A 211 -26.70 7.08 -10.51
C GLY A 211 -26.29 8.26 -9.63
#